data_d42c07dbb213914a6e226c0bea971878
#
_entry.id   d42c07dbb213914a6e226c0bea971878
#
_cell.length_a   1.000
_cell.length_b   1.000
_cell.length_c   1.000
_cell.angle_alpha   90.00
_cell.angle_beta   90.00
_cell.angle_gamma   90.00
#
_symmetry.space_group_name_H-M   'P 1'
#
loop_
_entity.id
_entity.type
_entity.pdbx_description
1 polymer ?
#
loop_
_entity_poly.entity_id
_entity_poly.type
_entity_poly.pdbx_seq_one_letter_code
_entity_poly.pdbx_strand_id
1 'polypeptide(L)'
;ELRAFFPGPDGTVRRISLARLPEHETAFAMTVHKSQGSEFSRVVLVLPPRESPVLTRELVYTGITRASRWLDIWAGPDIFAAAVRRRTERMSGLNDLLKDRGPGGNSGDSSLRRP
;
A
#
# COMPACT_ATOMS: atom_id res chain seq x y z
N GLU A 1 19.72 29.70 -16.14
CA GLU A 1 19.76 28.46 -15.35
C GLU A 1 18.33 27.99 -15.05
N LEU A 2 17.98 26.77 -15.45
CA LEU A 2 16.65 26.19 -15.20
C LEU A 2 16.52 25.86 -13.71
N ARG A 3 15.36 26.22 -13.12
CA ARG A 3 15.05 25.98 -11.71
C ARG A 3 13.65 25.39 -11.58
N ALA A 4 13.48 24.50 -10.64
CA ALA A 4 12.17 23.98 -10.25
C ALA A 4 11.60 24.78 -9.08
N PHE A 5 10.30 25.00 -9.08
CA PHE A 5 9.57 25.75 -8.06
C PHE A 5 8.58 24.83 -7.37
N PHE A 6 8.64 24.75 -6.06
CA PHE A 6 7.75 23.94 -5.24
C PHE A 6 6.99 24.82 -4.23
N PRO A 7 5.70 24.58 -4.01
CA PRO A 7 4.97 25.25 -2.94
C PRO A 7 5.52 24.79 -1.59
N GLY A 8 5.84 25.74 -0.74
CA GLY A 8 6.21 25.47 0.66
C GLY A 8 4.97 25.39 1.54
N PRO A 9 5.07 24.82 2.75
CA PRO A 9 3.95 24.66 3.69
C PRO A 9 3.33 25.99 4.12
N ASP A 10 4.10 27.08 4.06
CA ASP A 10 3.68 28.42 4.49
C ASP A 10 3.19 29.30 3.33
N GLY A 11 2.84 28.70 2.19
CA GLY A 11 2.50 29.43 0.96
C GLY A 11 3.71 30.06 0.27
N THR A 12 4.91 29.84 0.77
CA THR A 12 6.17 30.29 0.16
C THR A 12 6.52 29.42 -1.05
N VAL A 13 7.34 29.95 -1.96
CA VAL A 13 7.83 29.19 -3.11
C VAL A 13 9.30 28.87 -2.89
N ARG A 14 9.61 27.57 -2.80
CA ARG A 14 10.99 27.06 -2.74
C ARG A 14 11.54 26.88 -4.15
N ARG A 15 12.70 27.47 -4.40
CA ARG A 15 13.43 27.33 -5.66
C ARG A 15 14.55 26.31 -5.49
N ILE A 16 14.61 25.33 -6.37
CA ILE A 16 15.65 24.29 -6.35
C ILE A 16 16.31 24.25 -7.72
N SER A 17 17.64 24.21 -7.77
CA SER A 17 18.37 23.98 -9.02
C SER A 17 18.10 22.56 -9.50
N LEU A 18 17.94 22.37 -10.83
CA LEU A 18 17.71 21.04 -11.41
C LEU A 18 18.82 20.04 -11.07
N ALA A 19 20.06 20.51 -10.91
CA ALA A 19 21.19 19.66 -10.51
C ALA A 19 21.06 19.09 -9.07
N ARG A 20 20.17 19.64 -8.25
CA ARG A 20 19.90 19.19 -6.87
C ARG A 20 18.57 18.47 -6.72
N LEU A 21 17.81 18.33 -7.80
CA LEU A 21 16.59 17.53 -7.77
C LEU A 21 16.96 16.05 -7.74
N PRO A 22 16.33 15.27 -6.87
CA PRO A 22 16.39 13.82 -6.99
C PRO A 22 15.82 13.38 -8.33
N GLU A 23 16.03 12.14 -8.68
CA GLU A 23 15.46 11.53 -9.87
C GLU A 23 13.95 11.82 -9.93
N HIS A 24 13.51 12.37 -11.04
CA HIS A 24 12.12 12.81 -11.22
C HIS A 24 11.63 12.51 -12.63
N GLU A 25 10.34 12.28 -12.74
CA GLU A 25 9.65 12.04 -13.99
C GLU A 25 8.36 12.87 -14.07
N THR A 26 7.90 13.17 -15.27
CA THR A 26 6.58 13.77 -15.45
C THR A 26 5.52 12.72 -15.14
N ALA A 27 4.61 13.04 -14.23
CA ALA A 27 3.52 12.15 -13.85
C ALA A 27 2.16 12.82 -14.10
N PHE A 28 1.30 12.18 -14.89
CA PHE A 28 -0.10 12.58 -15.10
C PHE A 28 -1.06 11.80 -14.18
N ALA A 29 -0.63 10.62 -13.74
CA ALA A 29 -1.31 9.76 -12.80
C ALA A 29 -0.27 8.92 -12.05
N MET A 30 -0.64 8.39 -10.89
CA MET A 30 0.21 7.49 -10.12
C MET A 30 -0.62 6.34 -9.57
N THR A 31 0.03 5.25 -9.22
CA THR A 31 -0.63 4.14 -8.55
C THR A 31 -0.97 4.50 -7.10
N VAL A 32 -1.98 3.84 -6.55
CA VAL A 32 -2.35 4.00 -5.14
C VAL A 32 -1.17 3.72 -4.20
N HIS A 33 -0.33 2.72 -4.53
CA HIS A 33 0.86 2.41 -3.74
C HIS A 33 1.89 3.55 -3.74
N LYS A 34 2.15 4.15 -4.90
CA LYS A 34 3.07 5.32 -4.99
C LYS A 34 2.54 6.54 -4.24
N SER A 35 1.23 6.66 -4.06
CA SER A 35 0.60 7.77 -3.34
C SER A 35 0.65 7.62 -1.81
N GLN A 36 1.11 6.50 -1.29
CA GLN A 36 1.21 6.27 0.16
C GLN A 36 2.11 7.32 0.82
N GLY A 37 1.67 7.87 1.95
CA GLY A 37 2.36 8.96 2.64
C GLY A 37 2.13 10.35 2.06
N SER A 38 1.41 10.48 0.93
CA SER A 38 1.02 11.77 0.33
C SER A 38 -0.46 12.07 0.57
N GLU A 39 -0.81 13.35 0.58
CA GLU A 39 -2.20 13.83 0.67
C GLU A 39 -2.42 14.89 -0.41
N PHE A 40 -3.61 14.88 -1.01
CA PHE A 40 -3.98 15.77 -2.09
C PHE A 40 -5.35 16.42 -1.79
N SER A 41 -5.50 17.68 -2.15
CA SER A 41 -6.78 18.38 -1.97
C SER A 41 -7.91 17.76 -2.80
N ARG A 42 -7.59 17.20 -3.98
CA ARG A 42 -8.52 16.52 -4.87
C ARG A 42 -7.90 15.23 -5.39
N VAL A 43 -8.66 14.14 -5.35
CA VAL A 43 -8.26 12.83 -5.87
C VAL A 43 -9.34 12.32 -6.81
N VAL A 44 -8.92 11.79 -7.94
CA VAL A 44 -9.75 10.95 -8.81
C VAL A 44 -9.20 9.53 -8.73
N LEU A 45 -9.96 8.64 -8.11
CA LEU A 45 -9.62 7.23 -8.00
C LEU A 45 -10.24 6.46 -9.16
N VAL A 46 -9.41 5.96 -10.05
CA VAL A 46 -9.85 5.18 -11.22
C VAL A 46 -9.60 3.70 -10.94
N LEU A 47 -10.65 2.90 -10.96
CA LEU A 47 -10.54 1.45 -10.85
C LEU A 47 -10.57 0.80 -12.24
N PRO A 48 -9.89 -0.34 -12.44
CA PRO A 48 -9.91 -1.04 -13.73
C PRO A 48 -11.32 -1.53 -14.07
N PRO A 49 -11.63 -1.71 -15.36
CA PRO A 49 -12.97 -2.16 -15.79
C PRO A 49 -13.23 -3.66 -15.54
N ARG A 50 -12.24 -4.37 -15.02
CA ARG A 50 -12.32 -5.82 -14.73
C ARG A 50 -11.84 -6.09 -13.32
N GLU A 51 -12.35 -7.17 -12.73
CA GLU A 51 -11.85 -7.64 -11.44
C GLU A 51 -10.37 -8.01 -11.52
N SER A 52 -9.66 -7.72 -10.45
CA SER A 52 -8.25 -8.03 -10.29
C SER A 52 -7.97 -8.45 -8.85
N PRO A 53 -7.08 -9.43 -8.62
CA PRO A 53 -6.70 -9.86 -7.27
C PRO A 53 -6.11 -8.73 -6.41
N VAL A 54 -5.46 -7.76 -7.03
CA VAL A 54 -4.88 -6.60 -6.33
C VAL A 54 -5.93 -5.56 -5.91
N LEU A 55 -7.14 -5.65 -6.50
CA LEU A 55 -8.22 -4.75 -6.20
C LEU A 55 -8.94 -5.20 -4.92
N THR A 56 -8.45 -4.72 -3.79
CA THR A 56 -8.91 -5.08 -2.46
C THR A 56 -9.48 -3.89 -1.72
N ARG A 57 -10.20 -4.15 -0.64
CA ARG A 57 -10.75 -3.11 0.24
C ARG A 57 -9.65 -2.20 0.78
N GLU A 58 -8.52 -2.76 1.15
CA GLU A 58 -7.37 -2.02 1.68
C GLU A 58 -6.78 -1.08 0.63
N LEU A 59 -6.71 -1.52 -0.64
CA LEU A 59 -6.26 -0.67 -1.74
C LEU A 59 -7.22 0.50 -1.96
N VAL A 60 -8.52 0.23 -2.02
CA VAL A 60 -9.56 1.26 -2.18
C VAL A 60 -9.52 2.25 -1.01
N TYR A 61 -9.44 1.76 0.22
CA TYR A 61 -9.31 2.60 1.41
C TYR A 61 -8.06 3.48 1.35
N THR A 62 -6.91 2.93 0.96
CA THR A 62 -5.67 3.70 0.81
C THR A 62 -5.84 4.82 -0.20
N GLY A 63 -6.47 4.54 -1.35
CA GLY A 63 -6.73 5.56 -2.38
C GLY A 63 -7.68 6.66 -1.89
N ILE A 64 -8.77 6.29 -1.23
CA ILE A 64 -9.76 7.24 -0.68
C ILE A 64 -9.12 8.18 0.34
N THR A 65 -8.31 7.64 1.23
CA THR A 65 -7.65 8.43 2.30
C THR A 65 -6.54 9.35 1.80
N ARG A 66 -6.25 9.37 0.51
CA ARG A 66 -5.34 10.38 -0.09
C ARG A 66 -6.02 11.71 -0.33
N ALA A 67 -7.35 11.76 -0.30
CA ALA A 67 -8.11 12.98 -0.52
C ALA A 67 -8.38 13.72 0.79
N SER A 68 -8.01 15.02 0.85
CA SER A 68 -8.33 15.88 2.01
C SER A 68 -9.60 16.70 1.84
N ARG A 69 -10.05 16.95 0.60
CA ARG A 69 -11.23 17.78 0.32
C ARG A 69 -12.24 17.14 -0.63
N TRP A 70 -11.76 16.62 -1.76
CA TRP A 70 -12.60 16.09 -2.82
C TRP A 70 -12.14 14.74 -3.30
N LEU A 71 -13.08 13.83 -3.47
CA LEU A 71 -12.85 12.51 -4.00
C LEU A 71 -13.88 12.19 -5.07
N ASP A 72 -13.43 11.85 -6.26
CA ASP A 72 -14.21 11.25 -7.32
C ASP A 72 -13.78 9.80 -7.51
N ILE A 73 -14.71 8.88 -7.67
CA ILE A 73 -14.42 7.46 -7.93
C ILE A 73 -15.00 7.08 -9.29
N TRP A 74 -14.12 6.70 -10.19
CA TRP A 74 -14.47 6.22 -11.52
C TRP A 74 -14.32 4.70 -11.56
N ALA A 75 -15.45 4.02 -11.43
CA ALA A 75 -15.50 2.55 -11.35
C ALA A 75 -16.86 2.03 -11.81
N GLY A 76 -16.87 0.83 -12.37
CA GLY A 76 -18.12 0.08 -12.50
C GLY A 76 -18.69 -0.25 -11.11
N PRO A 77 -20.01 -0.11 -10.86
CA PRO A 77 -20.60 -0.39 -9.56
C PRO A 77 -20.27 -1.79 -9.03
N ASP A 78 -20.31 -2.79 -9.90
CA ASP A 78 -20.00 -4.18 -9.56
C ASP A 78 -18.53 -4.36 -9.17
N ILE A 79 -17.63 -3.70 -9.90
CA ILE A 79 -16.18 -3.73 -9.63
C ILE A 79 -15.88 -3.07 -8.29
N PHE A 80 -16.49 -1.93 -8.02
CA PHE A 80 -16.33 -1.25 -6.74
C PHE A 80 -16.85 -2.11 -5.58
N ALA A 81 -18.04 -2.69 -5.72
CA ALA A 81 -18.63 -3.57 -4.71
C ALA A 81 -17.76 -4.81 -4.46
N ALA A 82 -17.24 -5.43 -5.52
CA ALA A 82 -16.32 -6.57 -5.40
C ALA A 82 -15.02 -6.19 -4.69
N ALA A 83 -14.45 -5.03 -5.03
CA ALA A 83 -13.24 -4.53 -4.40
C ALA A 83 -13.41 -4.32 -2.88
N VAL A 84 -14.52 -3.69 -2.48
CA VAL A 84 -14.81 -3.41 -1.06
C VAL A 84 -15.07 -4.69 -0.25
N ARG A 85 -15.59 -5.74 -0.88
CA ARG A 85 -15.80 -7.05 -0.22
C ARG A 85 -14.53 -7.87 -0.09
N ARG A 86 -13.60 -7.73 -1.04
CA ARG A 86 -12.35 -8.50 -1.06
C ARG A 86 -11.37 -7.98 -0.03
N ARG A 87 -10.97 -8.83 0.91
CA ARG A 87 -9.90 -8.56 1.86
C ARG A 87 -8.56 -9.02 1.29
N THR A 88 -7.48 -8.34 1.67
CA THR A 88 -6.13 -8.82 1.39
C THR A 88 -5.88 -10.09 2.20
N GLU A 89 -5.69 -11.22 1.53
CA GLU A 89 -5.17 -12.42 2.18
C GLU A 89 -3.68 -12.22 2.41
N ARG A 90 -3.32 -11.88 3.64
CA ARG A 90 -1.93 -11.91 4.06
C ARG A 90 -1.54 -13.37 4.22
N MET A 91 -0.88 -13.94 3.24
CA MET A 91 -0.10 -15.16 3.41
C MET A 91 1.11 -14.81 4.29
N SER A 92 0.89 -14.63 5.58
CA SER A 92 1.98 -14.55 6.53
C SER A 92 2.37 -15.97 6.86
N GLY A 93 3.49 -16.45 6.33
CA GLY A 93 4.10 -17.73 6.71
C GLY A 93 4.41 -17.85 8.21
N LEU A 94 4.21 -16.77 8.98
CA LEU A 94 4.31 -16.74 10.43
C LEU A 94 3.24 -17.63 11.10
N ASN A 95 2.01 -17.68 10.55
CA ASN A 95 0.96 -18.55 11.09
C ASN A 95 1.26 -20.04 10.90
N ASP A 96 1.95 -20.39 9.81
CA ASP A 96 2.34 -21.78 9.57
C ASP A 96 3.52 -22.17 10.46
N LEU A 97 4.47 -21.27 10.69
CA LEU A 97 5.57 -21.45 11.63
C LEU A 97 5.13 -21.53 13.11
N LEU A 98 4.03 -20.87 13.47
CA LEU A 98 3.48 -20.93 14.82
C LEU A 98 2.64 -22.19 15.05
N LYS A 99 2.01 -22.76 14.02
CA LYS A 99 1.28 -24.02 14.09
C LYS A 99 2.19 -25.22 14.17
N ASP A 100 3.38 -25.16 13.60
CA ASP A 100 4.36 -26.24 13.63
C ASP A 100 5.14 -26.34 14.97
N ARG A 101 4.98 -25.36 15.86
CA ARG A 101 5.43 -25.41 17.26
C ARG A 101 4.29 -25.78 18.19
N GLY A 102 3.64 -26.93 17.94
CA GLY A 102 2.73 -27.57 18.88
C GLY A 102 3.46 -27.94 20.18
N PRO A 103 2.83 -27.81 21.35
CA PRO A 103 3.43 -28.20 22.61
C PRO A 103 3.44 -29.74 22.71
N GLY A 104 4.60 -30.35 22.68
CA GLY A 104 4.67 -31.74 23.05
C GLY A 104 5.62 -32.61 22.26
N GLY A 105 6.81 -32.66 22.67
CA GLY A 105 7.82 -33.60 22.21
C GLY A 105 8.90 -33.80 23.27
N ASN A 106 8.48 -33.92 24.53
CA ASN A 106 9.37 -34.46 25.55
C ASN A 106 9.21 -35.99 25.59
N SER A 107 9.90 -36.72 24.76
CA SER A 107 10.13 -38.13 24.95
C SER A 107 11.54 -38.31 25.44
N GLY A 108 11.66 -38.34 26.77
CA GLY A 108 12.82 -38.82 27.46
C GLY A 108 13.08 -40.27 27.09
N ASP A 109 14.13 -40.49 26.35
CA ASP A 109 14.71 -41.82 26.24
C ASP A 109 15.75 -42.02 27.37
N SER A 110 15.27 -42.71 28.40
CA SER A 110 16.09 -43.25 29.48
C SER A 110 16.44 -44.70 29.19
N SER A 111 17.55 -44.94 28.50
CA SER A 111 18.16 -46.27 28.47
C SER A 111 19.66 -46.19 28.63
N LEU A 112 20.07 -45.82 29.81
CA LEU A 112 21.39 -46.19 30.32
C LEU A 112 21.25 -47.51 31.07
N ARG A 113 21.66 -48.61 30.45
CA ARG A 113 22.05 -49.85 31.10
C ARG A 113 23.54 -50.05 30.86
N ARG A 114 24.27 -50.07 31.96
CA ARG A 114 25.59 -50.70 32.10
C ARG A 114 25.38 -52.14 32.60
N PRO A 115 26.37 -52.99 32.49
CA PRO A 115 27.72 -52.93 33.02
C PRO A 115 28.81 -52.82 32.02
#